data_48af6f636b8784059bdfe0a38db261a8
#
_entry.id   48af6f636b8784059bdfe0a38db261a8
#
_cell.length_a   1.000
_cell.length_b   1.000
_cell.length_c   1.000
_cell.angle_alpha   90.00
_cell.angle_beta   90.00
_cell.angle_gamma   90.00
#
_symmetry.space_group_name_H-M   'P 1'
#
loop_
_entity.id
_entity.type
_entity.pdbx_description
1 polymer ?
#
loop_
_entity_poly.entity_id
_entity_poly.type
_entity_poly.pdbx_seq_one_letter_code
_entity_poly.pdbx_strand_id
1 'polypeptide(L)'
;MRYLVVILLVWIGVCKGYAQDYETDFREAQRLFQERAKSSQTHLQDYLQDYPYTPYSDEVHLMQGVLYVEKEKYKQAHKAFQKVEVKNLARSSESMYYFYLGYANLQQEEYKKALSCMQKLKDKQNPYFLQATYYTGYCHYKQQNYQQALVEFLTLEEVGGYDKIAPYYVVQIYYAFGQYDKIYERAEELLRKYPENDYNAELHRMMGEIYYQDSIYNDAVRHLKAYHSLRTQQKKEILRNDLYLLGISCYQEKMWEEAIGYLKQVKQTPADSIAESTCLHLGHSYLRVNDLEKAKLSYSAAIAFGITDALREEAMYNYVQVTYLQNSALGESITAFQTFIKEYPTSKY
;
A
#
# COMPACT_ATOMS: atom_id res chain seq x y z
N MET A 1 50.71 -53.11 27.05
CA MET A 1 50.84 -52.08 25.96
C MET A 1 50.14 -52.41 24.65
N ARG A 2 50.18 -53.67 24.15
CA ARG A 2 49.48 -53.99 22.86
C ARG A 2 47.96 -53.77 22.87
N TYR A 3 47.28 -54.05 23.95
CA TYR A 3 45.78 -53.87 24.06
C TYR A 3 45.39 -52.40 24.11
N LEU A 4 46.20 -51.52 24.73
CA LEU A 4 45.92 -50.08 24.78
C LEU A 4 46.05 -49.42 23.39
N VAL A 5 46.98 -49.86 22.57
CA VAL A 5 47.19 -49.37 21.21
C VAL A 5 46.01 -49.80 20.28
N VAL A 6 45.54 -51.06 20.45
CA VAL A 6 44.39 -51.55 19.69
C VAL A 6 43.08 -50.81 20.05
N ILE A 7 42.85 -50.53 21.35
CA ILE A 7 41.70 -49.75 21.80
C ILE A 7 41.77 -48.30 21.28
N LEU A 8 42.98 -47.70 21.29
CA LEU A 8 43.18 -46.35 20.74
C LEU A 8 42.96 -46.30 19.22
N LEU A 9 43.41 -47.30 18.47
CA LEU A 9 43.19 -47.38 17.03
C LEU A 9 41.74 -47.63 16.65
N VAL A 10 41.01 -48.45 17.41
CA VAL A 10 39.57 -48.66 17.23
C VAL A 10 38.81 -47.37 17.56
N TRP A 11 39.15 -46.65 18.63
CA TRP A 11 38.55 -45.37 18.98
C TRP A 11 38.82 -44.31 17.92
N ILE A 12 40.03 -44.22 17.37
CA ILE A 12 40.37 -43.30 16.28
C ILE A 12 39.63 -43.68 14.99
N GLY A 13 39.47 -44.97 14.70
CA GLY A 13 38.69 -45.46 13.54
C GLY A 13 37.21 -45.15 13.65
N VAL A 14 36.62 -45.35 14.83
CA VAL A 14 35.22 -45.01 15.10
C VAL A 14 35.01 -43.49 15.06
N CYS A 15 35.89 -42.69 15.67
CA CYS A 15 35.82 -41.24 15.59
C CYS A 15 36.01 -40.70 14.15
N LYS A 16 36.86 -41.34 13.33
CA LYS A 16 36.97 -40.94 11.92
C LYS A 16 35.75 -41.34 11.10
N GLY A 17 35.14 -42.50 11.36
CA GLY A 17 33.87 -42.90 10.72
C GLY A 17 32.74 -41.92 11.02
N TYR A 18 32.53 -41.59 12.29
CA TYR A 18 31.53 -40.61 12.70
C TYR A 18 31.80 -39.19 12.12
N ALA A 19 33.07 -38.77 12.08
CA ALA A 19 33.45 -37.48 11.51
C ALA A 19 33.22 -37.39 10.00
N GLN A 20 33.25 -38.49 9.29
CA GLN A 20 33.03 -38.58 7.85
C GLN A 20 31.53 -38.60 7.52
N ASP A 21 30.70 -39.18 8.37
CA ASP A 21 29.27 -39.33 8.17
C ASP A 21 28.56 -37.95 8.32
N TYR A 22 28.76 -37.19 9.41
CA TYR A 22 28.07 -35.93 9.59
C TYR A 22 28.44 -34.85 8.56
N GLU A 23 29.68 -34.88 8.03
CA GLU A 23 30.10 -33.94 6.99
C GLU A 23 29.46 -34.29 5.63
N THR A 24 29.34 -35.57 5.31
CA THR A 24 28.70 -36.06 4.09
C THR A 24 27.21 -35.72 4.10
N ASP A 25 26.53 -36.00 5.22
CA ASP A 25 25.11 -35.73 5.39
C ASP A 25 24.83 -34.22 5.41
N PHE A 26 25.71 -33.39 5.98
CA PHE A 26 25.64 -31.96 5.88
C PHE A 26 25.70 -31.45 4.45
N ARG A 27 26.66 -31.95 3.67
CA ARG A 27 26.81 -31.57 2.26
C ARG A 27 25.60 -31.95 1.43
N GLU A 28 25.02 -33.11 1.68
CA GLU A 28 23.78 -33.53 1.03
C GLU A 28 22.58 -32.64 1.46
N ALA A 29 22.42 -32.34 2.75
CA ALA A 29 21.39 -31.44 3.24
C ALA A 29 21.58 -30.04 2.64
N GLN A 30 22.81 -29.53 2.52
CA GLN A 30 23.14 -28.25 1.90
C GLN A 30 22.79 -28.25 0.41
N ARG A 31 23.13 -29.32 -0.32
CA ARG A 31 22.79 -29.48 -1.74
C ARG A 31 21.28 -29.44 -1.94
N LEU A 32 20.54 -30.23 -1.17
CA LEU A 32 19.06 -30.25 -1.22
C LEU A 32 18.45 -28.89 -0.89
N PHE A 33 19.04 -28.16 0.06
CA PHE A 33 18.61 -26.79 0.38
C PHE A 33 18.87 -25.84 -0.79
N GLN A 34 20.02 -25.89 -1.43
CA GLN A 34 20.34 -25.04 -2.58
C GLN A 34 19.43 -25.32 -3.77
N GLU A 35 19.10 -26.59 -4.02
CA GLU A 35 18.18 -27.02 -5.07
C GLU A 35 16.69 -26.77 -4.73
N ARG A 36 16.39 -26.30 -3.52
CA ARG A 36 14.99 -26.15 -3.01
C ARG A 36 14.19 -27.46 -3.14
N ALA A 37 14.84 -28.61 -2.95
CA ALA A 37 14.21 -29.91 -3.01
C ALA A 37 13.08 -30.03 -1.97
N LYS A 38 12.00 -30.70 -2.32
CA LYS A 38 10.85 -30.91 -1.40
C LYS A 38 11.24 -31.60 -0.09
N SER A 39 12.26 -32.45 -0.13
CA SER A 39 12.81 -33.17 1.04
C SER A 39 13.75 -32.35 1.91
N SER A 40 14.18 -31.15 1.49
CA SER A 40 15.19 -30.34 2.22
C SER A 40 14.85 -30.15 3.69
N GLN A 41 13.58 -29.84 3.99
CA GLN A 41 13.14 -29.59 5.37
C GLN A 41 13.29 -30.85 6.25
N THR A 42 12.97 -32.01 5.71
CA THR A 42 13.09 -33.30 6.41
C THR A 42 14.56 -33.63 6.63
N HIS A 43 15.39 -33.55 5.59
CA HIS A 43 16.82 -33.85 5.72
C HIS A 43 17.55 -32.93 6.72
N LEU A 44 17.21 -31.62 6.76
CA LEU A 44 17.75 -30.70 7.76
C LEU A 44 17.27 -31.07 9.19
N GLN A 45 16.06 -31.61 9.32
CA GLN A 45 15.51 -32.02 10.60
C GLN A 45 16.16 -33.32 11.08
N ASP A 46 16.29 -34.32 10.18
CA ASP A 46 16.95 -35.59 10.46
C ASP A 46 18.43 -35.36 10.83
N TYR A 47 19.12 -34.48 10.09
CA TYR A 47 20.52 -34.09 10.42
C TYR A 47 20.67 -33.59 11.86
N LEU A 48 19.79 -32.70 12.32
CA LEU A 48 19.85 -32.17 13.69
C LEU A 48 19.47 -33.21 14.75
N GLN A 49 18.68 -34.21 14.38
CA GLN A 49 18.34 -35.32 15.25
C GLN A 49 19.51 -36.31 15.40
N ASP A 50 20.16 -36.63 14.28
CA ASP A 50 21.27 -37.60 14.24
C ASP A 50 22.59 -37.00 14.74
N TYR A 51 22.79 -35.67 14.49
CA TYR A 51 24.00 -34.94 14.80
C TYR A 51 23.76 -33.65 15.58
N PRO A 52 23.25 -33.69 16.81
CA PRO A 52 22.81 -32.48 17.55
C PRO A 52 23.95 -31.53 17.94
N TYR A 53 25.22 -32.01 17.94
CA TYR A 53 26.40 -31.26 18.40
C TYR A 53 27.50 -31.26 17.35
N THR A 54 27.27 -30.72 16.17
CA THR A 54 28.27 -30.60 15.12
C THR A 54 28.62 -29.13 14.85
N PRO A 55 29.78 -28.87 14.23
CA PRO A 55 30.17 -27.54 13.79
C PRO A 55 29.18 -26.90 12.79
N TYR A 56 28.33 -27.72 12.17
CA TYR A 56 27.38 -27.28 11.14
C TYR A 56 25.94 -27.02 11.68
N SER A 57 25.71 -27.25 12.97
CA SER A 57 24.36 -27.10 13.57
C SER A 57 23.78 -25.71 13.36
N ASP A 58 24.60 -24.64 13.46
CA ASP A 58 24.17 -23.27 13.24
C ASP A 58 23.76 -23.02 11.77
N GLU A 59 24.54 -23.54 10.81
CA GLU A 59 24.23 -23.46 9.39
C GLU A 59 22.93 -24.23 9.06
N VAL A 60 22.68 -25.38 9.68
CA VAL A 60 21.47 -26.17 9.48
C VAL A 60 20.26 -25.44 10.07
N HIS A 61 20.38 -24.85 11.26
CA HIS A 61 19.30 -24.02 11.83
C HIS A 61 19.02 -22.79 10.97
N LEU A 62 20.06 -22.15 10.40
CA LEU A 62 19.90 -21.06 9.45
C LEU A 62 19.11 -21.53 8.22
N MET A 63 19.50 -22.62 7.58
CA MET A 63 18.81 -23.17 6.40
C MET A 63 17.35 -23.52 6.71
N GLN A 64 17.07 -24.11 7.89
CA GLN A 64 15.68 -24.34 8.32
C GLN A 64 14.88 -23.03 8.46
N GLY A 65 15.48 -22.00 9.07
CA GLY A 65 14.88 -20.69 9.22
C GLY A 65 14.53 -20.08 7.86
N VAL A 66 15.42 -20.14 6.89
CA VAL A 66 15.22 -19.68 5.52
C VAL A 66 14.04 -20.40 4.87
N LEU A 67 14.00 -21.74 4.92
CA LEU A 67 12.89 -22.51 4.35
C LEU A 67 11.55 -22.21 5.03
N TYR A 68 11.54 -21.89 6.32
CA TYR A 68 10.32 -21.44 7.00
C TYR A 68 9.88 -20.06 6.51
N VAL A 69 10.81 -19.13 6.27
CA VAL A 69 10.49 -17.81 5.69
C VAL A 69 9.88 -17.96 4.29
N GLU A 70 10.49 -18.78 3.43
CA GLU A 70 10.01 -19.04 2.06
C GLU A 70 8.60 -19.67 2.04
N LYS A 71 8.21 -20.37 3.12
CA LYS A 71 6.88 -20.94 3.33
C LYS A 71 5.95 -20.01 4.15
N GLU A 72 6.33 -18.77 4.36
CA GLU A 72 5.60 -17.76 5.15
C GLU A 72 5.33 -18.17 6.61
N LYS A 73 6.11 -19.14 7.14
CA LYS A 73 6.00 -19.65 8.51
C LYS A 73 6.92 -18.87 9.47
N TYR A 74 6.70 -17.57 9.57
CA TYR A 74 7.59 -16.63 10.25
C TYR A 74 7.84 -16.96 11.73
N LYS A 75 6.83 -17.44 12.48
CA LYS A 75 7.01 -17.88 13.86
C LYS A 75 7.96 -19.07 14.01
N GLN A 76 7.93 -20.00 13.05
CA GLN A 76 8.83 -21.15 13.03
C GLN A 76 10.23 -20.73 12.59
N ALA A 77 10.33 -19.80 11.62
CA ALA A 77 11.60 -19.20 11.22
C ALA A 77 12.31 -18.55 12.41
N HIS A 78 11.61 -17.75 13.21
CA HIS A 78 12.18 -17.15 14.43
C HIS A 78 12.73 -18.18 15.41
N LYS A 79 11.99 -19.28 15.66
CA LYS A 79 12.47 -20.36 16.54
C LYS A 79 13.74 -21.04 16.01
N ALA A 80 13.87 -21.16 14.69
CA ALA A 80 15.09 -21.69 14.07
C ALA A 80 16.24 -20.68 14.20
N PHE A 81 16.02 -19.41 13.85
CA PHE A 81 17.05 -18.37 13.94
C PHE A 81 17.52 -18.10 15.38
N GLN A 82 16.67 -18.27 16.40
CA GLN A 82 17.07 -18.15 17.82
C GLN A 82 18.09 -19.20 18.27
N LYS A 83 18.22 -20.31 17.54
CA LYS A 83 19.20 -21.36 17.84
C LYS A 83 20.55 -21.13 17.18
N VAL A 84 20.66 -20.11 16.31
CA VAL A 84 21.86 -19.79 15.54
C VAL A 84 22.80 -18.92 16.37
N GLU A 85 24.02 -19.37 16.59
CA GLU A 85 25.11 -18.53 17.09
C GLU A 85 25.83 -17.89 15.90
N VAL A 86 25.52 -16.63 15.62
CA VAL A 86 26.01 -15.92 14.42
C VAL A 86 27.52 -15.92 14.28
N LYS A 87 28.27 -15.91 15.40
CA LYS A 87 29.74 -15.96 15.38
C LYS A 87 30.33 -17.25 14.75
N ASN A 88 29.51 -18.31 14.66
CA ASN A 88 29.92 -19.60 14.08
C ASN A 88 29.62 -19.69 12.58
N LEU A 89 28.86 -18.73 12.04
CA LEU A 89 28.49 -18.70 10.62
C LEU A 89 29.65 -18.19 9.74
N ALA A 90 29.74 -18.72 8.54
CA ALA A 90 30.53 -18.09 7.49
C ALA A 90 29.97 -16.71 7.12
N ARG A 91 30.80 -15.80 6.62
CA ARG A 91 30.39 -14.42 6.28
C ARG A 91 29.19 -14.36 5.30
N SER A 92 29.13 -15.29 4.35
CA SER A 92 27.99 -15.39 3.43
C SER A 92 26.72 -15.81 4.13
N SER A 93 26.80 -16.76 5.06
CA SER A 93 25.70 -17.27 5.87
C SER A 93 25.24 -16.23 6.90
N GLU A 94 26.17 -15.45 7.47
CA GLU A 94 25.83 -14.31 8.33
C GLU A 94 24.96 -13.30 7.59
N SER A 95 25.30 -12.95 6.35
CA SER A 95 24.48 -12.05 5.52
C SER A 95 23.09 -12.63 5.25
N MET A 96 23.02 -13.92 4.93
CA MET A 96 21.76 -14.64 4.76
C MET A 96 20.91 -14.62 6.03
N TYR A 97 21.52 -14.87 7.19
CA TYR A 97 20.85 -14.82 8.50
C TYR A 97 20.19 -13.47 8.75
N TYR A 98 20.95 -12.37 8.63
CA TYR A 98 20.39 -11.04 8.88
C TYR A 98 19.30 -10.67 7.88
N PHE A 99 19.47 -11.06 6.61
CA PHE A 99 18.46 -10.78 5.60
C PHE A 99 17.13 -11.49 5.90
N TYR A 100 17.15 -12.79 6.08
CA TYR A 100 15.93 -13.57 6.30
C TYR A 100 15.29 -13.32 7.66
N LEU A 101 16.08 -13.11 8.72
CA LEU A 101 15.57 -12.68 10.02
C LEU A 101 14.92 -11.29 9.93
N GLY A 102 15.58 -10.35 9.26
CA GLY A 102 15.05 -9.01 9.03
C GLY A 102 13.75 -9.04 8.24
N TYR A 103 13.68 -9.85 7.19
CA TYR A 103 12.47 -10.02 6.39
C TYR A 103 11.34 -10.69 7.21
N ALA A 104 11.64 -11.70 8.03
CA ALA A 104 10.66 -12.32 8.90
C ALA A 104 10.10 -11.33 9.96
N ASN A 105 10.96 -10.45 10.50
CA ASN A 105 10.52 -9.36 11.38
C ASN A 105 9.62 -8.36 10.65
N LEU A 106 9.97 -8.01 9.41
CA LEU A 106 9.18 -7.11 8.57
C LEU A 106 7.77 -7.64 8.34
N GLN A 107 7.63 -8.93 7.99
CA GLN A 107 6.35 -9.59 7.76
C GLN A 107 5.47 -9.68 9.02
N GLN A 108 6.06 -9.54 10.19
CA GLN A 108 5.35 -9.45 11.47
C GLN A 108 5.19 -8.00 11.96
N GLU A 109 5.47 -7.02 11.09
CA GLU A 109 5.40 -5.57 11.39
C GLU A 109 6.34 -5.12 12.51
N GLU A 110 7.33 -5.95 12.88
CA GLU A 110 8.37 -5.61 13.86
C GLU A 110 9.46 -4.74 13.22
N TYR A 111 9.07 -3.57 12.71
CA TYR A 111 9.92 -2.70 11.88
C TYR A 111 11.26 -2.32 12.52
N LYS A 112 11.30 -2.08 13.85
CA LYS A 112 12.55 -1.75 14.55
C LYS A 112 13.56 -2.90 14.50
N LYS A 113 13.09 -4.16 14.69
CA LYS A 113 13.94 -5.34 14.60
C LYS A 113 14.38 -5.61 13.17
N ALA A 114 13.48 -5.43 12.21
CA ALA A 114 13.80 -5.52 10.78
C ALA A 114 14.92 -4.54 10.40
N LEU A 115 14.81 -3.27 10.78
CA LEU A 115 15.83 -2.24 10.54
C LEU A 115 17.19 -2.61 11.13
N SER A 116 17.23 -3.13 12.37
CA SER A 116 18.48 -3.56 13.00
C SER A 116 19.19 -4.67 12.21
N CYS A 117 18.43 -5.60 11.64
CA CYS A 117 18.97 -6.64 10.77
C CYS A 117 19.45 -6.08 9.42
N MET A 118 18.62 -5.27 8.77
CA MET A 118 18.94 -4.69 7.45
C MET A 118 20.19 -3.80 7.51
N GLN A 119 20.41 -3.10 8.63
CA GLN A 119 21.59 -2.26 8.83
C GLN A 119 22.92 -3.04 8.76
N LYS A 120 22.92 -4.34 9.12
CA LYS A 120 24.09 -5.21 8.99
C LYS A 120 24.48 -5.51 7.55
N LEU A 121 23.59 -5.23 6.59
CA LEU A 121 23.72 -5.55 5.17
C LEU A 121 24.03 -4.32 4.29
N LYS A 122 24.30 -3.16 4.89
CA LYS A 122 24.48 -1.88 4.18
C LYS A 122 25.83 -1.69 3.51
N ASP A 123 26.71 -2.69 3.54
CA ASP A 123 27.91 -2.69 2.72
C ASP A 123 27.52 -2.94 1.25
N LYS A 124 27.96 -2.05 0.33
CA LYS A 124 27.68 -2.15 -1.12
C LYS A 124 28.17 -3.46 -1.76
N GLN A 125 29.15 -4.12 -1.16
CA GLN A 125 29.64 -5.42 -1.62
C GLN A 125 28.78 -6.58 -1.10
N ASN A 126 27.86 -6.33 -0.18
CA ASN A 126 26.96 -7.37 0.34
C ASN A 126 25.95 -7.78 -0.73
N PRO A 127 25.75 -9.09 -0.99
CA PRO A 127 24.79 -9.56 -2.00
C PRO A 127 23.34 -9.13 -1.72
N TYR A 128 23.00 -8.81 -0.47
CA TYR A 128 21.68 -8.35 -0.07
C TYR A 128 21.56 -6.82 0.05
N PHE A 129 22.58 -6.05 -0.36
CA PHE A 129 22.60 -4.59 -0.19
C PHE A 129 21.37 -3.90 -0.77
N LEU A 130 20.98 -4.23 -2.01
CA LEU A 130 19.84 -3.60 -2.69
C LEU A 130 18.51 -3.97 -2.01
N GLN A 131 18.32 -5.23 -1.68
CA GLN A 131 17.14 -5.69 -0.96
C GLN A 131 17.05 -5.07 0.44
N ALA A 132 18.17 -5.00 1.15
CA ALA A 132 18.23 -4.38 2.47
C ALA A 132 17.93 -2.87 2.38
N THR A 133 18.39 -2.18 1.33
CA THR A 133 18.08 -0.78 1.06
C THR A 133 16.57 -0.59 0.85
N TYR A 134 15.97 -1.42 0.00
CA TYR A 134 14.53 -1.37 -0.24
C TYR A 134 13.71 -1.61 1.04
N TYR A 135 14.02 -2.68 1.79
CA TYR A 135 13.28 -2.98 3.01
C TYR A 135 13.54 -1.99 4.15
N THR A 136 14.72 -1.35 4.19
CA THR A 136 14.96 -0.22 5.10
C THR A 136 14.04 0.95 4.76
N GLY A 137 13.98 1.34 3.49
CA GLY A 137 13.06 2.39 3.02
C GLY A 137 11.61 2.06 3.33
N TYR A 138 11.19 0.82 3.09
CA TYR A 138 9.83 0.37 3.37
C TYR A 138 9.50 0.39 4.88
N CYS A 139 10.41 -0.06 5.75
CA CYS A 139 10.24 0.03 7.19
C CYS A 139 10.08 1.47 7.67
N HIS A 140 10.91 2.38 7.17
CA HIS A 140 10.80 3.81 7.47
C HIS A 140 9.49 4.39 6.97
N TYR A 141 9.07 4.06 5.75
CA TYR A 141 7.80 4.50 5.17
C TYR A 141 6.61 4.05 6.03
N LYS A 142 6.56 2.78 6.44
CA LYS A 142 5.50 2.23 7.31
C LYS A 142 5.46 2.88 8.69
N GLN A 143 6.59 3.35 9.19
CA GLN A 143 6.69 4.11 10.44
C GLN A 143 6.47 5.62 10.25
N GLN A 144 6.10 6.07 9.05
CA GLN A 144 5.94 7.48 8.68
C GLN A 144 7.23 8.31 8.81
N ASN A 145 8.38 7.67 8.87
CA ASN A 145 9.71 8.30 8.85
C ASN A 145 10.08 8.63 7.40
N TYR A 146 9.26 9.46 6.76
CA TYR A 146 9.31 9.70 5.32
C TYR A 146 10.64 10.26 4.82
N GLN A 147 11.34 11.08 5.62
CA GLN A 147 12.65 11.61 5.24
C GLN A 147 13.70 10.51 5.06
N GLN A 148 13.76 9.56 6.00
CA GLN A 148 14.67 8.41 5.93
C GLN A 148 14.27 7.46 4.79
N ALA A 149 12.97 7.22 4.63
CA ALA A 149 12.46 6.39 3.53
C ALA A 149 12.83 6.96 2.17
N LEU A 150 12.71 8.29 2.00
CA LEU A 150 13.04 8.99 0.75
C LEU A 150 14.51 8.76 0.34
N VAL A 151 15.44 8.87 1.29
CA VAL A 151 16.88 8.65 1.02
C VAL A 151 17.13 7.24 0.46
N GLU A 152 16.49 6.23 1.06
CA GLU A 152 16.66 4.84 0.65
C GLU A 152 16.05 4.59 -0.75
N PHE A 153 14.85 5.09 -1.01
CA PHE A 153 14.18 4.88 -2.30
C PHE A 153 14.85 5.65 -3.44
N LEU A 154 15.35 6.87 -3.20
CA LEU A 154 16.12 7.61 -4.21
C LEU A 154 17.39 6.87 -4.65
N THR A 155 18.01 6.09 -3.75
CA THR A 155 19.16 5.26 -4.09
C THR A 155 18.82 4.14 -5.09
N LEU A 156 17.54 3.76 -5.18
CA LEU A 156 17.06 2.63 -5.97
C LEU A 156 16.31 3.02 -7.24
N GLU A 157 16.04 4.31 -7.48
CA GLU A 157 15.18 4.76 -8.59
C GLU A 157 15.64 4.27 -9.97
N GLU A 158 16.96 4.22 -10.19
CA GLU A 158 17.55 3.80 -11.48
C GLU A 158 18.07 2.36 -11.46
N VAL A 159 17.85 1.63 -10.36
CA VAL A 159 18.32 0.26 -10.21
C VAL A 159 17.31 -0.71 -10.81
N GLY A 160 17.72 -1.48 -11.83
CA GLY A 160 16.87 -2.48 -12.45
C GLY A 160 16.26 -3.45 -11.44
N GLY A 161 14.96 -3.69 -11.57
CA GLY A 161 14.15 -4.45 -10.62
C GLY A 161 13.51 -3.61 -9.52
N TYR A 162 14.02 -2.42 -9.22
CA TYR A 162 13.43 -1.44 -8.29
C TYR A 162 12.88 -0.21 -9.01
N ASP A 163 13.23 0.00 -10.26
CA ASP A 163 12.87 1.12 -11.12
C ASP A 163 11.36 1.30 -11.37
N LYS A 164 10.55 0.30 -11.01
CA LYS A 164 9.07 0.38 -11.02
C LYS A 164 8.47 0.72 -9.69
N ILE A 165 9.13 0.37 -8.58
CA ILE A 165 8.56 0.45 -7.24
C ILE A 165 9.18 1.56 -6.40
N ALA A 166 10.49 1.80 -6.51
CA ALA A 166 11.14 2.83 -5.72
C ALA A 166 10.64 4.24 -6.09
N PRO A 167 10.54 4.64 -7.39
CA PRO A 167 9.99 5.93 -7.76
C PRO A 167 8.52 6.12 -7.33
N TYR A 168 7.74 5.06 -7.29
CA TYR A 168 6.38 5.10 -6.77
C TYR A 168 6.34 5.53 -5.29
N TYR A 169 7.20 4.95 -4.44
CA TYR A 169 7.30 5.37 -3.05
C TYR A 169 7.82 6.81 -2.91
N VAL A 170 8.73 7.23 -3.78
CA VAL A 170 9.21 8.64 -3.83
C VAL A 170 8.04 9.59 -4.10
N VAL A 171 7.19 9.28 -5.09
CA VAL A 171 5.98 10.06 -5.39
C VAL A 171 5.04 10.10 -4.18
N GLN A 172 4.79 8.96 -3.54
CA GLN A 172 3.94 8.92 -2.34
C GLN A 172 4.49 9.75 -1.18
N ILE A 173 5.81 9.75 -1.00
CA ILE A 173 6.45 10.55 0.05
C ILE A 173 6.35 12.05 -0.27
N TYR A 174 6.56 12.46 -1.51
CA TYR A 174 6.35 13.86 -1.91
C TYR A 174 4.90 14.29 -1.74
N TYR A 175 3.96 13.39 -2.05
CA TYR A 175 2.54 13.62 -1.80
C TYR A 175 2.25 13.83 -0.30
N ALA A 176 2.80 12.98 0.57
CA ALA A 176 2.67 13.11 2.02
C ALA A 176 3.30 14.41 2.56
N PHE A 177 4.31 14.95 1.90
CA PHE A 177 4.93 16.25 2.23
C PHE A 177 4.21 17.46 1.61
N GLY A 178 3.19 17.26 0.78
CA GLY A 178 2.54 18.33 0.03
C GLY A 178 3.44 18.97 -1.03
N GLN A 179 4.50 18.29 -1.47
CA GLN A 179 5.44 18.78 -2.48
C GLN A 179 4.96 18.42 -3.88
N TYR A 180 3.79 18.93 -4.27
CA TYR A 180 3.07 18.55 -5.47
C TYR A 180 3.81 18.89 -6.77
N ASP A 181 4.59 19.96 -6.78
CA ASP A 181 5.47 20.36 -7.87
C ASP A 181 6.43 19.24 -8.31
N LYS A 182 6.89 18.43 -7.38
CA LYS A 182 7.80 17.29 -7.65
C LYS A 182 7.09 16.04 -8.16
N ILE A 183 5.77 16.02 -8.13
CA ILE A 183 4.97 14.83 -8.46
C ILE A 183 4.62 14.79 -9.93
N TYR A 184 4.22 15.94 -10.51
CA TYR A 184 3.63 16.00 -11.85
C TYR A 184 4.47 15.25 -12.90
N GLU A 185 5.70 15.65 -13.12
CA GLU A 185 6.57 15.06 -14.14
C GLU A 185 6.91 13.60 -13.83
N ARG A 186 7.23 13.30 -12.55
CA ARG A 186 7.59 11.94 -12.12
C ARG A 186 6.43 10.96 -12.29
N ALA A 187 5.23 11.33 -11.88
CA ALA A 187 4.07 10.45 -11.97
C ALA A 187 3.68 10.20 -13.44
N GLU A 188 3.68 11.23 -14.29
CA GLU A 188 3.41 11.08 -15.74
C GLU A 188 4.48 10.21 -16.42
N GLU A 189 5.75 10.37 -16.06
CA GLU A 189 6.82 9.52 -16.56
C GLU A 189 6.62 8.05 -16.18
N LEU A 190 6.30 7.78 -14.91
CA LEU A 190 6.03 6.42 -14.42
C LEU A 190 4.84 5.77 -15.13
N LEU A 191 3.75 6.51 -15.28
CA LEU A 191 2.55 6.05 -15.99
C LEU A 191 2.85 5.71 -17.46
N ARG A 192 3.67 6.52 -18.12
CA ARG A 192 4.09 6.30 -19.50
C ARG A 192 5.06 5.13 -19.65
N LYS A 193 6.03 5.02 -18.74
CA LYS A 193 7.09 4.01 -18.80
C LYS A 193 6.60 2.62 -18.40
N TYR A 194 5.64 2.56 -17.47
CA TYR A 194 5.13 1.32 -16.90
C TYR A 194 3.59 1.25 -16.89
N PRO A 195 2.93 1.21 -18.06
CA PRO A 195 1.47 1.31 -18.18
C PRO A 195 0.71 0.16 -17.47
N GLU A 196 1.34 -1.01 -17.34
CA GLU A 196 0.74 -2.19 -16.70
C GLU A 196 1.15 -2.35 -15.21
N ASN A 197 1.65 -1.30 -14.57
CA ASN A 197 2.09 -1.38 -13.19
C ASN A 197 0.88 -1.37 -12.22
N ASP A 198 0.89 -2.29 -11.26
CA ASP A 198 -0.16 -2.40 -10.23
C ASP A 198 -0.35 -1.12 -9.40
N TYR A 199 0.66 -0.26 -9.33
CA TYR A 199 0.64 1.00 -8.60
C TYR A 199 -0.01 2.16 -9.37
N ASN A 200 -0.31 2.00 -10.65
CA ASN A 200 -0.82 3.07 -11.51
C ASN A 200 -2.17 3.61 -11.02
N ALA A 201 -3.04 2.78 -10.48
CA ALA A 201 -4.29 3.24 -9.90
C ALA A 201 -4.05 4.31 -8.83
N GLU A 202 -3.09 4.08 -7.92
CA GLU A 202 -2.80 5.03 -6.85
C GLU A 202 -2.08 6.30 -7.37
N LEU A 203 -1.21 6.17 -8.37
CA LEU A 203 -0.63 7.34 -9.04
C LEU A 203 -1.73 8.21 -9.66
N HIS A 204 -2.66 7.62 -10.39
CA HIS A 204 -3.80 8.34 -10.96
C HIS A 204 -4.68 8.99 -9.88
N ARG A 205 -4.92 8.33 -8.75
CA ARG A 205 -5.67 8.91 -7.64
C ARG A 205 -4.99 10.18 -7.11
N MET A 206 -3.70 10.08 -6.78
CA MET A 206 -2.93 11.23 -6.27
C MET A 206 -2.89 12.39 -7.27
N MET A 207 -2.63 12.10 -8.54
CA MET A 207 -2.64 13.12 -9.59
C MET A 207 -4.00 13.81 -9.72
N GLY A 208 -5.07 13.01 -9.73
CA GLY A 208 -6.43 13.54 -9.81
C GLY A 208 -6.80 14.43 -8.64
N GLU A 209 -6.39 14.07 -7.42
CA GLU A 209 -6.61 14.87 -6.22
C GLU A 209 -5.80 16.19 -6.26
N ILE A 210 -4.54 16.15 -6.69
CA ILE A 210 -3.71 17.35 -6.83
C ILE A 210 -4.30 18.30 -7.88
N TYR A 211 -4.65 17.82 -9.06
CA TYR A 211 -5.27 18.63 -10.10
C TYR A 211 -6.62 19.23 -9.66
N TYR A 212 -7.40 18.47 -8.87
CA TYR A 212 -8.63 19.01 -8.28
C TYR A 212 -8.35 20.17 -7.32
N GLN A 213 -7.34 20.03 -6.44
CA GLN A 213 -6.94 21.10 -5.50
C GLN A 213 -6.47 22.37 -6.23
N ASP A 214 -5.77 22.19 -7.36
CA ASP A 214 -5.32 23.29 -8.20
C ASP A 214 -6.40 23.82 -9.15
N SER A 215 -7.63 23.31 -9.04
CA SER A 215 -8.77 23.68 -9.89
C SER A 215 -8.56 23.41 -11.40
N ILE A 216 -7.69 22.48 -11.74
CA ILE A 216 -7.42 22.01 -13.11
C ILE A 216 -8.32 20.79 -13.37
N TYR A 217 -9.63 21.05 -13.48
CA TYR A 217 -10.63 19.99 -13.44
C TYR A 217 -10.58 19.04 -14.63
N ASN A 218 -10.17 19.48 -15.81
CA ASN A 218 -10.03 18.59 -16.97
C ASN A 218 -9.02 17.47 -16.72
N ASP A 219 -7.83 17.80 -16.17
CA ASP A 219 -6.83 16.80 -15.82
C ASP A 219 -7.26 15.97 -14.60
N ALA A 220 -7.93 16.58 -13.62
CA ALA A 220 -8.54 15.84 -12.51
C ALA A 220 -9.51 14.76 -13.03
N VAL A 221 -10.40 15.09 -13.96
CA VAL A 221 -11.32 14.13 -14.60
C VAL A 221 -10.56 13.02 -15.31
N ARG A 222 -9.52 13.35 -16.09
CA ARG A 222 -8.70 12.37 -16.81
C ARG A 222 -8.10 11.34 -15.85
N HIS A 223 -7.45 11.80 -14.80
CA HIS A 223 -6.78 10.92 -13.84
C HIS A 223 -7.77 10.16 -12.95
N LEU A 224 -8.80 10.81 -12.42
CA LEU A 224 -9.78 10.13 -11.56
C LEU A 224 -10.62 9.09 -12.32
N LYS A 225 -10.92 9.30 -13.61
CA LYS A 225 -11.54 8.28 -14.45
C LYS A 225 -10.62 7.09 -14.67
N ALA A 226 -9.33 7.31 -14.93
CA ALA A 226 -8.35 6.23 -15.06
C ALA A 226 -8.24 5.41 -13.74
N TYR A 227 -8.14 6.09 -12.60
CA TYR A 227 -8.19 5.45 -11.28
C TYR A 227 -9.46 4.60 -11.10
N HIS A 228 -10.63 5.19 -11.36
CA HIS A 228 -11.93 4.51 -11.25
C HIS A 228 -11.97 3.23 -12.12
N SER A 229 -11.51 3.33 -13.37
CA SER A 229 -11.46 2.20 -14.31
C SER A 229 -10.54 1.07 -13.80
N LEU A 230 -9.31 1.41 -13.38
CA LEU A 230 -8.34 0.44 -12.87
C LEU A 230 -8.84 -0.25 -11.59
N ARG A 231 -9.43 0.50 -10.66
CA ARG A 231 -10.00 -0.07 -9.43
C ARG A 231 -11.16 -1.02 -9.73
N THR A 232 -12.03 -0.65 -10.67
CA THR A 232 -13.16 -1.50 -11.11
C THR A 232 -12.65 -2.79 -11.73
N GLN A 233 -11.65 -2.73 -12.62
CA GLN A 233 -11.02 -3.91 -13.22
C GLN A 233 -10.38 -4.83 -12.17
N GLN A 234 -9.73 -4.24 -11.15
CA GLN A 234 -9.13 -4.95 -10.04
C GLN A 234 -10.17 -5.47 -9.02
N LYS A 235 -11.45 -5.19 -9.18
CA LYS A 235 -12.55 -5.50 -8.23
C LYS A 235 -12.28 -4.95 -6.83
N LYS A 236 -11.63 -3.80 -6.73
CA LYS A 236 -11.31 -3.10 -5.48
C LYS A 236 -12.29 -1.97 -5.24
N GLU A 237 -12.62 -1.73 -3.98
CA GLU A 237 -13.50 -0.63 -3.59
C GLU A 237 -12.91 0.73 -4.02
N ILE A 238 -13.79 1.62 -4.50
CA ILE A 238 -13.48 3.01 -4.78
C ILE A 238 -13.93 3.83 -3.56
N LEU A 239 -13.03 4.66 -3.05
CA LEU A 239 -13.33 5.43 -1.86
C LEU A 239 -14.40 6.50 -2.14
N ARG A 240 -15.23 6.76 -1.14
CA ARG A 240 -16.29 7.76 -1.20
C ARG A 240 -15.78 9.14 -1.62
N ASN A 241 -14.64 9.55 -1.07
CA ASN A 241 -14.03 10.85 -1.39
C ASN A 241 -13.61 10.92 -2.87
N ASP A 242 -13.04 9.84 -3.42
CA ASP A 242 -12.57 9.82 -4.81
C ASP A 242 -13.74 9.91 -5.81
N LEU A 243 -14.87 9.26 -5.49
CA LEU A 243 -16.12 9.41 -6.26
C LEU A 243 -16.65 10.84 -6.20
N TYR A 244 -16.60 11.46 -5.03
CA TYR A 244 -16.99 12.86 -4.85
C TYR A 244 -16.11 13.78 -5.68
N LEU A 245 -14.77 13.69 -5.58
CA LEU A 245 -13.84 14.51 -6.35
C LEU A 245 -14.06 14.35 -7.86
N LEU A 246 -14.23 13.11 -8.33
CA LEU A 246 -14.52 12.85 -9.75
C LEU A 246 -15.85 13.47 -10.19
N GLY A 247 -16.90 13.31 -9.39
CA GLY A 247 -18.22 13.86 -9.68
C GLY A 247 -18.22 15.39 -9.73
N ILE A 248 -17.54 16.04 -8.77
CA ILE A 248 -17.39 17.50 -8.75
C ILE A 248 -16.53 17.99 -9.93
N SER A 249 -15.44 17.30 -10.24
CA SER A 249 -14.61 17.65 -11.40
C SER A 249 -15.40 17.57 -12.71
N CYS A 250 -16.21 16.52 -12.89
CA CYS A 250 -17.12 16.42 -14.04
C CYS A 250 -18.15 17.56 -14.05
N TYR A 251 -18.69 17.94 -12.90
CA TYR A 251 -19.61 19.08 -12.80
C TYR A 251 -18.93 20.39 -13.23
N GLN A 252 -17.71 20.67 -12.78
CA GLN A 252 -16.99 21.87 -13.14
C GLN A 252 -16.68 21.93 -14.65
N GLU A 253 -16.41 20.79 -15.27
CA GLU A 253 -16.21 20.63 -16.73
C GLU A 253 -17.53 20.58 -17.51
N LYS A 254 -18.68 20.82 -16.87
CA LYS A 254 -20.03 20.81 -17.48
C LYS A 254 -20.42 19.46 -18.09
N MET A 255 -19.83 18.38 -17.61
CA MET A 255 -20.14 16.99 -17.99
C MET A 255 -21.28 16.46 -17.11
N TRP A 256 -22.48 17.03 -17.27
CA TRP A 256 -23.58 16.90 -16.31
C TRP A 256 -24.04 15.46 -16.07
N GLU A 257 -24.20 14.68 -17.15
CA GLU A 257 -24.64 13.28 -17.07
C GLU A 257 -23.60 12.42 -16.34
N GLU A 258 -22.31 12.65 -16.60
CA GLU A 258 -21.22 11.94 -15.93
C GLU A 258 -21.11 12.36 -14.46
N ALA A 259 -21.24 13.66 -14.16
CA ALA A 259 -21.31 14.16 -12.79
C ALA A 259 -22.43 13.48 -11.99
N ILE A 260 -23.63 13.38 -12.57
CA ILE A 260 -24.77 12.64 -11.98
C ILE A 260 -24.37 11.18 -11.76
N GLY A 261 -23.74 10.54 -12.75
CA GLY A 261 -23.33 9.14 -12.70
C GLY A 261 -22.40 8.83 -11.52
N TYR A 262 -21.42 9.68 -11.27
CA TYR A 262 -20.46 9.50 -10.17
C TYR A 262 -21.02 9.96 -8.82
N LEU A 263 -21.65 11.14 -8.74
CA LEU A 263 -22.20 11.69 -7.50
C LEU A 263 -23.29 10.80 -6.88
N LYS A 264 -24.09 10.12 -7.69
CA LYS A 264 -25.09 9.14 -7.20
C LYS A 264 -24.46 7.95 -6.45
N GLN A 265 -23.21 7.63 -6.72
CA GLN A 265 -22.50 6.54 -6.06
C GLN A 265 -21.89 6.96 -4.72
N VAL A 266 -21.83 8.27 -4.45
CA VAL A 266 -21.32 8.80 -3.18
C VAL A 266 -22.29 8.47 -2.07
N LYS A 267 -21.86 7.66 -1.10
CA LYS A 267 -22.67 7.30 0.07
C LYS A 267 -23.02 8.56 0.87
N GLN A 268 -24.27 8.67 1.28
CA GLN A 268 -24.77 9.81 2.07
C GLN A 268 -24.50 9.66 3.58
N THR A 269 -23.83 8.60 3.97
CA THR A 269 -23.40 8.34 5.35
C THR A 269 -21.86 8.26 5.40
N PRO A 270 -21.20 8.94 6.35
CA PRO A 270 -21.81 9.82 7.37
C PRO A 270 -22.48 11.07 6.78
N ALA A 271 -23.41 11.67 7.55
CA ALA A 271 -24.00 12.96 7.22
C ALA A 271 -22.98 14.07 7.53
N ASP A 272 -22.26 14.51 6.52
CA ASP A 272 -21.18 15.48 6.57
C ASP A 272 -21.22 16.45 5.37
N SER A 273 -20.27 17.36 5.29
CA SER A 273 -20.17 18.34 4.20
C SER A 273 -20.05 17.70 2.81
N ILE A 274 -19.46 16.50 2.69
CA ILE A 274 -19.41 15.77 1.42
C ILE A 274 -20.83 15.33 1.00
N ALA A 275 -21.63 14.81 1.94
CA ALA A 275 -23.01 14.41 1.65
C ALA A 275 -23.87 15.61 1.22
N GLU A 276 -23.79 16.72 1.97
CA GLU A 276 -24.47 17.97 1.67
C GLU A 276 -24.08 18.51 0.29
N SER A 277 -22.78 18.67 0.05
CA SER A 277 -22.25 19.16 -1.24
C SER A 277 -22.59 18.24 -2.40
N THR A 278 -22.56 16.92 -2.19
CA THR A 278 -22.96 15.93 -3.21
C THR A 278 -24.43 16.16 -3.63
N CYS A 279 -25.34 16.34 -2.66
CA CYS A 279 -26.75 16.57 -2.95
C CYS A 279 -26.96 17.89 -3.67
N LEU A 280 -26.26 18.96 -3.27
CA LEU A 280 -26.33 20.26 -3.94
C LEU A 280 -25.91 20.15 -5.42
N HIS A 281 -24.75 19.55 -5.69
CA HIS A 281 -24.23 19.43 -7.06
C HIS A 281 -25.02 18.41 -7.91
N LEU A 282 -25.64 17.39 -7.30
CA LEU A 282 -26.64 16.56 -7.98
C LEU A 282 -27.84 17.42 -8.40
N GLY A 283 -28.33 18.27 -7.52
CA GLY A 283 -29.44 19.22 -7.83
C GLY A 283 -29.08 20.09 -9.01
N HIS A 284 -27.89 20.71 -8.99
CA HIS A 284 -27.43 21.54 -10.10
C HIS A 284 -27.28 20.74 -11.40
N SER A 285 -26.70 19.54 -11.33
CA SER A 285 -26.51 18.71 -12.53
C SER A 285 -27.83 18.26 -13.13
N TYR A 286 -28.79 17.84 -12.30
CA TYR A 286 -30.17 17.51 -12.74
C TYR A 286 -30.89 18.68 -13.36
N LEU A 287 -30.74 19.89 -12.77
CA LEU A 287 -31.32 21.10 -13.34
C LEU A 287 -30.76 21.39 -14.74
N ARG A 288 -29.46 21.17 -14.96
CA ARG A 288 -28.79 21.35 -16.27
C ARG A 288 -29.26 20.37 -17.35
N VAL A 289 -29.63 19.15 -16.96
CA VAL A 289 -30.21 18.16 -17.88
C VAL A 289 -31.74 18.21 -17.92
N ASN A 290 -32.34 19.27 -17.33
CA ASN A 290 -33.79 19.53 -17.27
C ASN A 290 -34.59 18.42 -16.55
N ASP A 291 -34.00 17.68 -15.62
CA ASP A 291 -34.74 16.75 -14.75
C ASP A 291 -35.12 17.47 -13.46
N LEU A 292 -36.19 18.29 -13.55
CA LEU A 292 -36.59 19.16 -12.47
C LEU A 292 -37.03 18.39 -11.22
N GLU A 293 -37.66 17.21 -11.38
CA GLU A 293 -38.07 16.38 -10.26
C GLU A 293 -36.88 15.92 -9.41
N LYS A 294 -35.83 15.38 -10.04
CA LYS A 294 -34.63 14.93 -9.32
C LYS A 294 -33.80 16.11 -8.81
N ALA A 295 -33.79 17.25 -9.51
CA ALA A 295 -33.17 18.47 -9.03
C ALA A 295 -33.82 18.91 -7.70
N LYS A 296 -35.17 18.99 -7.66
CA LYS A 296 -35.94 19.34 -6.46
C LYS A 296 -35.63 18.40 -5.29
N LEU A 297 -35.66 17.08 -5.52
CA LEU A 297 -35.34 16.08 -4.49
C LEU A 297 -33.92 16.23 -3.96
N SER A 298 -32.95 16.50 -4.84
CA SER A 298 -31.55 16.66 -4.47
C SER A 298 -31.32 17.92 -3.64
N TYR A 299 -31.92 19.05 -4.01
CA TYR A 299 -31.86 20.28 -3.20
C TYR A 299 -32.54 20.10 -1.84
N SER A 300 -33.69 19.42 -1.80
CA SER A 300 -34.38 19.11 -0.54
C SER A 300 -33.49 18.27 0.39
N ALA A 301 -32.76 17.30 -0.17
CA ALA A 301 -31.79 16.50 0.60
C ALA A 301 -30.64 17.37 1.12
N ALA A 302 -30.06 18.25 0.29
CA ALA A 302 -29.00 19.18 0.71
C ALA A 302 -29.47 20.09 1.87
N ILE A 303 -30.69 20.67 1.76
CA ILE A 303 -31.28 21.46 2.83
C ILE A 303 -31.41 20.65 4.13
N ALA A 304 -31.85 19.39 4.04
CA ALA A 304 -32.02 18.52 5.19
C ALA A 304 -30.74 18.20 5.94
N PHE A 305 -29.59 18.15 5.24
CA PHE A 305 -28.29 18.01 5.88
C PHE A 305 -27.93 19.24 6.71
N GLY A 306 -28.04 20.45 6.13
CA GLY A 306 -27.87 21.72 6.82
C GLY A 306 -26.59 21.86 7.63
N ILE A 307 -25.47 21.28 7.12
CA ILE A 307 -24.15 21.28 7.79
C ILE A 307 -23.50 22.66 7.63
N THR A 308 -23.59 23.21 6.43
CA THR A 308 -22.96 24.49 6.06
C THR A 308 -24.04 25.50 5.68
N ASP A 309 -24.11 26.59 6.41
CA ASP A 309 -25.17 27.58 6.21
C ASP A 309 -25.19 28.13 4.78
N ALA A 310 -24.02 28.41 4.20
CA ALA A 310 -23.90 28.87 2.82
C ALA A 310 -24.44 27.88 1.77
N LEU A 311 -24.13 26.57 1.93
CA LEU A 311 -24.64 25.54 1.01
C LEU A 311 -26.14 25.32 1.20
N ARG A 312 -26.63 25.43 2.44
CA ARG A 312 -28.06 25.36 2.75
C ARG A 312 -28.83 26.53 2.13
N GLU A 313 -28.30 27.75 2.25
CA GLU A 313 -28.87 28.95 1.59
C GLU A 313 -28.98 28.76 0.07
N GLU A 314 -27.91 28.33 -0.57
CA GLU A 314 -27.87 28.05 -2.00
C GLU A 314 -28.82 26.93 -2.42
N ALA A 315 -28.90 25.86 -1.64
CA ALA A 315 -29.82 24.76 -1.88
C ALA A 315 -31.29 25.22 -1.76
N MET A 316 -31.62 26.04 -0.75
CA MET A 316 -32.98 26.61 -0.58
C MET A 316 -33.35 27.53 -1.72
N TYR A 317 -32.45 28.41 -2.14
CA TYR A 317 -32.68 29.29 -3.29
C TYR A 317 -32.99 28.48 -4.55
N ASN A 318 -32.16 27.50 -4.87
CA ASN A 318 -32.36 26.65 -6.06
C ASN A 318 -33.60 25.76 -5.95
N TYR A 319 -33.93 25.25 -4.75
CA TYR A 319 -35.19 24.55 -4.51
C TYR A 319 -36.40 25.40 -4.86
N VAL A 320 -36.41 26.66 -4.43
CA VAL A 320 -37.47 27.63 -4.73
C VAL A 320 -37.58 27.86 -6.25
N GLN A 321 -36.44 28.05 -6.93
CA GLN A 321 -36.40 28.21 -8.38
C GLN A 321 -37.01 27.01 -9.11
N VAL A 322 -36.65 25.79 -8.72
CA VAL A 322 -37.16 24.56 -9.33
C VAL A 322 -38.63 24.36 -9.08
N THR A 323 -39.14 24.64 -7.86
CA THR A 323 -40.57 24.55 -7.55
C THR A 323 -41.42 25.54 -8.39
N TYR A 324 -40.87 26.71 -8.67
CA TYR A 324 -41.50 27.69 -9.57
C TYR A 324 -41.52 27.20 -11.03
N LEU A 325 -40.40 26.70 -11.52
CA LEU A 325 -40.27 26.19 -12.90
C LEU A 325 -41.18 24.97 -13.18
N GLN A 326 -41.44 24.15 -12.19
CA GLN A 326 -42.34 22.99 -12.32
C GLN A 326 -43.81 23.36 -12.38
N ASN A 327 -44.17 24.63 -12.26
CA ASN A 327 -45.58 25.05 -12.03
C ASN A 327 -46.25 24.22 -10.91
N SER A 328 -45.46 23.85 -9.89
CA SER A 328 -45.99 23.19 -8.68
C SER A 328 -47.20 23.98 -8.17
N ALA A 329 -48.16 23.29 -7.53
CA ALA A 329 -49.37 23.96 -6.99
C ALA A 329 -48.95 25.27 -6.35
N LEU A 330 -49.60 26.38 -6.75
CA LEU A 330 -49.23 27.76 -6.37
C LEU A 330 -48.89 27.93 -4.89
N GLY A 331 -49.49 27.11 -4.02
CA GLY A 331 -49.19 27.10 -2.59
C GLY A 331 -47.80 26.61 -2.20
N GLU A 332 -47.22 25.62 -2.91
CA GLU A 332 -45.89 25.10 -2.56
C GLU A 332 -44.79 26.12 -2.90
N SER A 333 -44.82 26.70 -4.09
CA SER A 333 -43.87 27.73 -4.49
C SER A 333 -43.94 28.96 -3.58
N ILE A 334 -45.13 29.45 -3.24
CA ILE A 334 -45.30 30.59 -2.34
C ILE A 334 -44.71 30.27 -0.96
N THR A 335 -45.02 29.10 -0.40
CA THR A 335 -44.50 28.69 0.91
C THR A 335 -42.99 28.59 0.90
N ALA A 336 -42.40 28.01 -0.16
CA ALA A 336 -40.94 27.91 -0.32
C ALA A 336 -40.27 29.29 -0.37
N PHE A 337 -40.82 30.25 -1.16
CA PHE A 337 -40.34 31.63 -1.20
C PHE A 337 -40.43 32.34 0.15
N GLN A 338 -41.58 32.24 0.84
CA GLN A 338 -41.78 32.84 2.15
C GLN A 338 -40.77 32.28 3.18
N THR A 339 -40.52 30.97 3.15
CA THR A 339 -39.58 30.33 4.05
C THR A 339 -38.16 30.82 3.76
N PHE A 340 -37.74 30.89 2.49
CA PHE A 340 -36.44 31.40 2.11
C PHE A 340 -36.20 32.83 2.57
N ILE A 341 -37.13 33.76 2.30
CA ILE A 341 -37.02 35.18 2.72
C ILE A 341 -36.98 35.32 4.24
N LYS A 342 -37.71 34.46 4.94
CA LYS A 342 -37.74 34.49 6.41
C LYS A 342 -36.41 33.98 7.01
N GLU A 343 -35.84 32.92 6.45
CA GLU A 343 -34.56 32.33 6.96
C GLU A 343 -33.35 33.13 6.50
N TYR A 344 -33.37 33.69 5.31
CA TYR A 344 -32.25 34.43 4.71
C TYR A 344 -32.69 35.85 4.24
N PRO A 345 -33.08 36.74 5.16
CA PRO A 345 -33.59 38.08 4.79
C PRO A 345 -32.53 38.98 4.14
N THR A 346 -31.26 38.67 4.30
CA THR A 346 -30.10 39.42 3.71
C THR A 346 -29.37 38.61 2.64
N SER A 347 -30.01 37.61 2.08
CA SER A 347 -29.41 36.76 1.03
C SER A 347 -28.97 37.59 -0.17
N LYS A 348 -27.90 37.15 -0.78
CA LYS A 348 -27.38 37.70 -2.06
C LYS A 348 -28.18 37.18 -3.28
N TYR A 349 -29.02 36.17 -3.13
CA TYR A 349 -29.80 35.53 -4.19
C TYR A 349 -31.15 36.18 -4.44
#